data_30ea7a06d593ca28ea9d7253ed22089e
#
_entry.id   30ea7a06d593ca28ea9d7253ed22089e
#
_cell.length_a   1.000
_cell.length_b   1.000
_cell.length_c   1.000
_cell.angle_alpha   90.00
_cell.angle_beta   90.00
_cell.angle_gamma   90.00
#
_symmetry.space_group_name_H-M   'P 1'
#
loop_
_entity.id
_entity.type
_entity.pdbx_description
1 polymer ?
#
loop_
_entity_poly.entity_id
_entity_poly.type
_entity_poly.pdbx_seq_one_letter_code
_entity_poly.pdbx_strand_id
1 'polypeptide(L)'
;LDLWMLGGIVSIAGITTSFQALGQMVNDKENRAIDDMKLTALTPISESMAYVVSATIVSFLMQIITFAVMAVYFSVVDKADVVHNAYLPCLGFMLLGALGATLLNLIIVMFINSSTTFSRLSAVIGAAAGFMVATYMPYGTLSKTAQNIVKLFPSSYEAASFRSLLLNKLSQQDVPTRMRDQLIEYLGIHFKFGSHQLNNFDNALVIIGMIVLLAVII
;
A
#
# COMPACT_ATOMS: atom_id res chain seq x y z
N LEU A 1 16.83 -10.97 -0.98
CA LEU A 1 16.55 -9.65 -0.44
C LEU A 1 15.74 -8.79 -1.43
N ASP A 2 16.05 -8.89 -2.71
CA ASP A 2 15.50 -8.08 -3.81
C ASP A 2 13.99 -8.24 -3.96
N LEU A 3 13.49 -9.47 -3.95
CA LEU A 3 12.05 -9.76 -3.98
C LEU A 3 11.31 -9.28 -2.72
N TRP A 4 11.99 -9.22 -1.57
CA TRP A 4 11.45 -8.64 -0.34
C TRP A 4 11.30 -7.12 -0.47
N MET A 5 12.31 -6.46 -1.04
CA MET A 5 12.30 -5.03 -1.32
C MET A 5 11.25 -4.68 -2.37
N LEU A 6 11.11 -5.49 -3.43
CA LEU A 6 10.13 -5.30 -4.48
C LEU A 6 8.71 -5.15 -3.91
N GLY A 7 8.29 -6.07 -3.03
CA GLY A 7 6.96 -5.98 -2.40
C GLY A 7 6.75 -4.69 -1.62
N GLY A 8 7.77 -4.23 -0.91
CA GLY A 8 7.70 -2.97 -0.17
C GLY A 8 7.67 -1.73 -1.07
N ILE A 9 8.50 -1.69 -2.12
CA ILE A 9 8.57 -0.55 -3.05
C ILE A 9 7.25 -0.38 -3.81
N VAL A 10 6.62 -1.48 -4.25
CA VAL A 10 5.29 -1.43 -4.92
C VAL A 10 4.23 -0.83 -3.99
N SER A 11 4.20 -1.26 -2.73
CA SER A 11 3.24 -0.71 -1.76
C SER A 11 3.52 0.76 -1.41
N ILE A 12 4.79 1.19 -1.33
CA ILE A 12 5.17 2.60 -1.18
C ILE A 12 4.67 3.41 -2.39
N ALA A 13 4.85 2.90 -3.61
CA ALA A 13 4.34 3.54 -4.82
C ALA A 13 2.82 3.72 -4.74
N GLY A 14 2.07 2.74 -4.24
CA GLY A 14 0.63 2.83 -4.01
C GLY A 14 0.23 3.97 -3.09
N ILE A 15 0.90 4.11 -1.94
CA ILE A 15 0.64 5.19 -0.97
C ILE A 15 0.94 6.56 -1.58
N THR A 16 2.12 6.71 -2.15
CA THR A 16 2.60 8.01 -2.62
C THR A 16 1.84 8.49 -3.85
N THR A 17 1.55 7.61 -4.80
CA THR A 17 0.82 7.99 -6.03
C THR A 17 -0.66 8.24 -5.77
N SER A 18 -1.32 7.50 -4.90
CA SER A 18 -2.70 7.79 -4.50
C SER A 18 -2.80 9.14 -3.78
N PHE A 19 -1.84 9.46 -2.90
CA PHE A 19 -1.80 10.76 -2.25
C PHE A 19 -1.63 11.88 -3.28
N GLN A 20 -0.69 11.76 -4.22
CA GLN A 20 -0.46 12.76 -5.28
C GLN A 20 -1.68 12.93 -6.18
N ALA A 21 -2.34 11.84 -6.56
CA ALA A 21 -3.55 11.91 -7.39
C ALA A 21 -4.70 12.66 -6.69
N LEU A 22 -4.84 12.50 -5.36
CA LEU A 22 -5.81 13.26 -4.56
C LEU A 22 -5.48 14.76 -4.44
N GLY A 23 -4.26 15.16 -4.83
CA GLY A 23 -3.87 16.57 -4.89
C GLY A 23 -4.77 17.40 -5.83
N GLN A 24 -5.38 16.77 -6.84
CA GLN A 24 -6.36 17.43 -7.68
C GLN A 24 -7.57 17.94 -6.88
N MET A 25 -8.04 17.14 -5.91
CA MET A 25 -9.12 17.58 -5.01
C MET A 25 -8.75 18.83 -4.21
N VAL A 26 -7.49 18.95 -3.78
CA VAL A 26 -7.02 20.15 -3.06
C VAL A 26 -6.95 21.35 -3.99
N ASN A 27 -6.45 21.16 -5.22
CA ASN A 27 -6.42 22.22 -6.22
C ASN A 27 -7.83 22.72 -6.57
N ASP A 28 -8.79 21.81 -6.73
CA ASP A 28 -10.18 22.14 -7.06
C ASP A 28 -10.85 22.86 -5.89
N LYS A 29 -10.51 22.54 -4.64
CA LYS A 29 -10.94 23.30 -3.46
C LYS A 29 -10.35 24.72 -3.45
N GLU A 30 -9.05 24.85 -3.66
CA GLU A 30 -8.34 26.13 -3.61
C GLU A 30 -8.82 27.08 -4.71
N ASN A 31 -9.07 26.55 -5.91
CA ASN A 31 -9.55 27.29 -7.07
C ASN A 31 -11.09 27.48 -7.10
N ARG A 32 -11.81 27.01 -6.08
CA ARG A 32 -13.28 27.03 -5.98
C ARG A 32 -14.02 26.27 -7.08
N ALA A 33 -13.35 25.40 -7.83
CA ALA A 33 -13.98 24.54 -8.84
C ALA A 33 -15.03 23.61 -8.21
N ILE A 34 -14.83 23.20 -6.95
CA ILE A 34 -15.83 22.44 -6.19
C ILE A 34 -17.12 23.24 -5.97
N ASP A 35 -17.06 24.55 -5.80
CA ASP A 35 -18.24 25.38 -5.63
C ASP A 35 -19.06 25.48 -6.93
N ASP A 36 -18.37 25.48 -8.09
CA ASP A 36 -19.03 25.39 -9.40
C ASP A 36 -19.68 24.02 -9.61
N MET A 37 -19.04 22.95 -9.17
CA MET A 37 -19.60 21.59 -9.22
C MET A 37 -20.88 21.46 -8.38
N LYS A 38 -20.98 22.15 -7.24
CA LYS A 38 -22.19 22.18 -6.40
C LYS A 38 -23.40 22.86 -7.07
N LEU A 39 -23.18 23.65 -8.12
CA LEU A 39 -24.27 24.24 -8.93
C LEU A 39 -24.86 23.20 -9.89
N THR A 40 -24.24 22.04 -10.05
CA THR A 40 -24.74 20.94 -10.85
C THR A 40 -25.56 19.96 -9.98
N ALA A 41 -26.18 18.96 -10.60
CA ALA A 41 -26.93 17.93 -9.88
C ALA A 41 -26.04 16.88 -9.15
N LEU A 42 -24.73 17.11 -9.04
CA LEU A 42 -23.79 16.20 -8.38
C LEU A 42 -23.97 16.26 -6.85
N THR A 43 -24.05 15.09 -6.25
CA THR A 43 -24.04 15.00 -4.78
C THR A 43 -22.59 15.02 -4.26
N PRO A 44 -22.34 15.51 -3.04
CA PRO A 44 -21.00 15.51 -2.44
C PRO A 44 -20.34 14.11 -2.39
N ILE A 45 -21.18 13.07 -2.26
CA ILE A 45 -20.71 11.68 -2.28
C ILE A 45 -20.23 11.30 -3.68
N SER A 46 -20.97 11.65 -4.73
CA SER A 46 -20.54 11.39 -6.12
C SER A 46 -19.24 12.08 -6.47
N GLU A 47 -19.05 13.30 -5.99
CA GLU A 47 -17.82 14.07 -6.17
C GLU A 47 -16.64 13.35 -5.48
N SER A 48 -16.76 13.02 -4.19
CA SER A 48 -15.72 12.32 -3.46
C SER A 48 -15.38 10.95 -4.08
N MET A 49 -16.40 10.22 -4.53
CA MET A 49 -16.22 8.93 -5.22
C MET A 49 -15.47 9.08 -6.54
N ALA A 50 -15.68 10.17 -7.30
CA ALA A 50 -14.94 10.42 -8.53
C ALA A 50 -13.43 10.59 -8.25
N TYR A 51 -13.04 11.33 -7.21
CA TYR A 51 -11.65 11.46 -6.80
C TYR A 51 -11.08 10.13 -6.31
N VAL A 52 -11.83 9.35 -5.53
CA VAL A 52 -11.40 8.02 -5.07
C VAL A 52 -11.15 7.08 -6.24
N VAL A 53 -12.08 6.98 -7.18
CA VAL A 53 -11.95 6.09 -8.35
C VAL A 53 -10.74 6.52 -9.20
N SER A 54 -10.63 7.81 -9.50
CA SER A 54 -9.51 8.34 -10.29
C SER A 54 -8.16 8.07 -9.60
N ALA A 55 -8.03 8.40 -8.33
CA ALA A 55 -6.79 8.20 -7.58
C ALA A 55 -6.45 6.71 -7.41
N THR A 56 -7.44 5.85 -7.23
CA THR A 56 -7.23 4.38 -7.18
C THR A 56 -6.72 3.84 -8.50
N ILE A 57 -7.29 4.28 -9.63
CA ILE A 57 -6.82 3.85 -10.97
C ILE A 57 -5.38 4.30 -11.19
N VAL A 58 -5.06 5.56 -10.91
CA VAL A 58 -3.68 6.09 -11.05
C VAL A 58 -2.72 5.29 -10.17
N SER A 59 -3.07 5.07 -8.90
CA SER A 59 -2.26 4.31 -7.95
C SER A 59 -2.03 2.87 -8.42
N PHE A 60 -3.09 2.19 -8.85
CA PHE A 60 -3.02 0.83 -9.36
C PHE A 60 -2.11 0.71 -10.60
N LEU A 61 -2.27 1.61 -11.57
CA LEU A 61 -1.42 1.64 -12.77
C LEU A 61 0.05 1.88 -12.42
N MET A 62 0.33 2.80 -11.50
CA MET A 62 1.70 3.09 -11.07
C MET A 62 2.32 1.92 -10.29
N GLN A 63 1.54 1.19 -9.51
CA GLN A 63 2.00 -0.05 -8.88
C GLN A 63 2.37 -1.12 -9.92
N ILE A 64 1.54 -1.32 -10.95
CA ILE A 64 1.84 -2.25 -12.06
C ILE A 64 3.14 -1.85 -12.76
N ILE A 65 3.30 -0.57 -13.10
CA ILE A 65 4.51 -0.07 -13.76
C ILE A 65 5.73 -0.29 -12.86
N THR A 66 5.64 0.08 -11.58
CA THR A 66 6.73 -0.11 -10.62
C THR A 66 7.09 -1.59 -10.46
N PHE A 67 6.08 -2.46 -10.35
CA PHE A 67 6.29 -3.90 -10.26
C PHE A 67 6.97 -4.45 -11.52
N ALA A 68 6.49 -4.06 -12.71
CA ALA A 68 7.06 -4.51 -13.98
C ALA A 68 8.53 -4.07 -14.13
N VAL A 69 8.83 -2.80 -13.86
CA VAL A 69 10.20 -2.26 -13.94
C VAL A 69 11.13 -2.99 -12.97
N MET A 70 10.71 -3.14 -11.72
CA MET A 70 11.52 -3.81 -10.70
C MET A 70 11.67 -5.31 -10.95
N ALA A 71 10.62 -5.98 -11.43
CA ALA A 71 10.67 -7.40 -11.79
C ALA A 71 11.66 -7.66 -12.93
N VAL A 72 11.64 -6.80 -13.98
CA VAL A 72 12.59 -6.86 -15.09
C VAL A 72 14.02 -6.58 -14.58
N TYR A 73 14.20 -5.54 -13.77
CA TYR A 73 15.51 -5.18 -13.24
C TYR A 73 16.13 -6.34 -12.44
N PHE A 74 15.41 -6.91 -11.47
CA PHE A 74 15.92 -8.01 -10.65
C PHE A 74 16.08 -9.31 -11.44
N SER A 75 15.27 -9.54 -12.47
CA SER A 75 15.43 -10.70 -13.34
C SER A 75 16.72 -10.61 -14.18
N VAL A 76 17.06 -9.42 -14.67
CA VAL A 76 18.24 -9.22 -15.54
C VAL A 76 19.53 -9.12 -14.71
N VAL A 77 19.52 -8.36 -13.60
CA VAL A 77 20.72 -8.07 -12.80
C VAL A 77 21.04 -9.21 -11.82
N ASP A 78 20.04 -9.66 -11.08
CA ASP A 78 20.22 -10.61 -9.97
C ASP A 78 19.78 -12.04 -10.31
N LYS A 79 19.32 -12.27 -11.56
CA LYS A 79 18.74 -13.55 -12.02
C LYS A 79 17.66 -14.08 -11.08
N ALA A 80 16.94 -13.18 -10.46
CA ALA A 80 15.85 -13.51 -9.55
C ALA A 80 14.62 -13.93 -10.37
N ASP A 81 14.23 -15.20 -10.29
CA ASP A 81 13.02 -15.73 -10.93
C ASP A 81 11.77 -15.22 -10.18
N VAL A 82 11.10 -14.24 -10.75
CA VAL A 82 9.75 -13.88 -10.30
C VAL A 82 8.78 -14.98 -10.74
N VAL A 83 8.18 -15.64 -9.77
CA VAL A 83 7.33 -16.82 -10.00
C VAL A 83 6.11 -16.46 -10.85
N HIS A 84 5.98 -17.03 -12.04
CA HIS A 84 4.88 -16.78 -12.98
C HIS A 84 3.48 -16.92 -12.35
N ASN A 85 3.29 -17.87 -11.43
CA ASN A 85 2.00 -18.10 -10.77
C ASN A 85 1.63 -17.03 -9.73
N ALA A 86 2.54 -16.11 -9.38
CA ALA A 86 2.30 -15.06 -8.42
C ALA A 86 1.71 -13.76 -9.05
N TYR A 87 1.75 -13.61 -10.37
CA TYR A 87 1.34 -12.36 -11.00
C TYR A 87 -0.14 -12.03 -10.77
N LEU A 88 -1.05 -13.00 -10.95
CA LEU A 88 -2.48 -12.76 -10.78
C LEU A 88 -2.87 -12.43 -9.33
N PRO A 89 -2.41 -13.17 -8.30
CA PRO A 89 -2.59 -12.77 -6.92
C PRO A 89 -1.99 -11.39 -6.59
N CYS A 90 -0.81 -11.06 -7.14
CA CYS A 90 -0.19 -9.75 -6.94
C CYS A 90 -1.06 -8.62 -7.49
N LEU A 91 -1.65 -8.77 -8.69
CA LEU A 91 -2.57 -7.79 -9.26
C LEU A 91 -3.81 -7.57 -8.36
N GLY A 92 -4.34 -8.63 -7.77
CA GLY A 92 -5.43 -8.54 -6.81
C GLY A 92 -5.05 -7.72 -5.57
N PHE A 93 -3.85 -7.95 -5.01
CA PHE A 93 -3.36 -7.18 -3.86
C PHE A 93 -3.01 -5.74 -4.23
N MET A 94 -2.51 -5.46 -5.44
CA MET A 94 -2.30 -4.10 -5.93
C MET A 94 -3.61 -3.30 -5.97
N LEU A 95 -4.68 -3.91 -6.47
CA LEU A 95 -5.98 -3.24 -6.52
C LEU A 95 -6.55 -2.95 -5.13
N LEU A 96 -6.49 -3.94 -4.22
CA LEU A 96 -6.92 -3.77 -2.84
C LEU A 96 -6.06 -2.75 -2.09
N GLY A 97 -4.74 -2.81 -2.27
CA GLY A 97 -3.79 -1.87 -1.68
C GLY A 97 -3.98 -0.45 -2.18
N ALA A 98 -4.15 -0.28 -3.52
CA ALA A 98 -4.43 1.01 -4.13
C ALA A 98 -5.72 1.65 -3.56
N LEU A 99 -6.80 0.87 -3.46
CA LEU A 99 -8.06 1.36 -2.91
C LEU A 99 -7.93 1.69 -1.41
N GLY A 100 -7.31 0.81 -0.62
CA GLY A 100 -7.10 1.03 0.81
C GLY A 100 -6.21 2.25 1.10
N ALA A 101 -5.12 2.42 0.34
CA ALA A 101 -4.24 3.58 0.44
C ALA A 101 -4.96 4.87 0.02
N THR A 102 -5.76 4.82 -1.04
CA THR A 102 -6.53 5.99 -1.52
C THR A 102 -7.54 6.46 -0.47
N LEU A 103 -8.32 5.56 0.13
CA LEU A 103 -9.30 5.93 1.15
C LEU A 103 -8.62 6.50 2.41
N LEU A 104 -7.52 5.92 2.84
CA LEU A 104 -6.75 6.43 3.97
C LEU A 104 -6.18 7.82 3.68
N ASN A 105 -5.60 8.02 2.50
CA ASN A 105 -5.08 9.30 2.06
C ASN A 105 -6.19 10.35 1.88
N LEU A 106 -7.38 9.94 1.44
CA LEU A 106 -8.53 10.83 1.30
C LEU A 106 -8.91 11.46 2.64
N ILE A 107 -8.93 10.67 3.73
CA ILE A 107 -9.21 11.21 5.09
C ILE A 107 -8.23 12.34 5.41
N ILE A 108 -6.95 12.18 5.09
CA ILE A 108 -5.94 13.23 5.33
C ILE A 108 -6.21 14.44 4.43
N VAL A 109 -6.46 14.21 3.14
CA VAL A 109 -6.65 15.25 2.13
C VAL A 109 -7.92 16.06 2.35
N MET A 110 -8.96 15.48 2.94
CA MET A 110 -10.21 16.19 3.27
C MET A 110 -9.96 17.40 4.18
N PHE A 111 -8.96 17.38 5.03
CA PHE A 111 -8.59 18.49 5.93
C PHE A 111 -7.64 19.51 5.31
N ILE A 112 -7.19 19.30 4.05
CA ILE A 112 -6.24 20.17 3.37
C ILE A 112 -7.01 21.08 2.40
N ASN A 113 -6.79 22.40 2.52
CA ASN A 113 -7.44 23.40 1.69
C ASN A 113 -6.47 24.26 0.87
N SER A 114 -5.16 23.96 0.90
CA SER A 114 -4.14 24.72 0.20
C SER A 114 -3.11 23.79 -0.44
N SER A 115 -2.80 24.05 -1.71
CA SER A 115 -1.78 23.32 -2.49
C SER A 115 -0.39 23.42 -1.87
N THR A 116 -0.07 24.53 -1.21
CA THR A 116 1.19 24.69 -0.49
C THR A 116 1.27 23.72 0.71
N THR A 117 0.20 23.61 1.48
CA THR A 117 0.12 22.66 2.62
C THR A 117 0.18 21.23 2.11
N PHE A 118 -0.53 20.92 1.03
CA PHE A 118 -0.52 19.62 0.37
C PHE A 118 0.90 19.22 -0.06
N SER A 119 1.63 20.11 -0.73
CA SER A 119 3.00 19.84 -1.19
C SER A 119 3.96 19.54 -0.05
N ARG A 120 3.85 20.27 1.07
CA ARG A 120 4.66 20.01 2.28
C ARG A 120 4.33 18.65 2.89
N LEU A 121 3.03 18.33 3.00
CA LEU A 121 2.58 17.07 3.57
C LEU A 121 2.94 15.88 2.66
N SER A 122 2.92 16.08 1.35
CA SER A 122 3.35 15.09 0.36
C SER A 122 4.79 14.62 0.59
N ALA A 123 5.71 15.55 0.91
CA ALA A 123 7.08 15.20 1.24
C ALA A 123 7.16 14.34 2.53
N VAL A 124 6.34 14.68 3.54
CA VAL A 124 6.26 13.91 4.79
C VAL A 124 5.69 12.51 4.55
N ILE A 125 4.59 12.40 3.80
CA ILE A 125 3.97 11.12 3.44
C ILE A 125 4.95 10.25 2.65
N GLY A 126 5.67 10.82 1.67
CA GLY A 126 6.68 10.10 0.90
C GLY A 126 7.80 9.53 1.79
N ALA A 127 8.30 10.32 2.73
CA ALA A 127 9.32 9.86 3.68
C ALA A 127 8.77 8.82 4.67
N ALA A 128 7.53 8.98 5.13
CA ALA A 128 6.91 8.09 6.10
C ALA A 128 6.47 6.75 5.48
N ALA A 129 6.13 6.71 4.20
CA ALA A 129 5.57 5.53 3.52
C ALA A 129 6.46 4.28 3.69
N GLY A 130 7.78 4.44 3.59
CA GLY A 130 8.70 3.32 3.77
C GLY A 130 8.74 2.74 5.18
N PHE A 131 8.49 3.57 6.20
CA PHE A 131 8.34 3.11 7.59
C PHE A 131 6.97 2.45 7.81
N MET A 132 5.90 3.01 7.22
CA MET A 132 4.55 2.47 7.32
C MET A 132 4.45 1.04 6.78
N VAL A 133 5.24 0.72 5.75
CA VAL A 133 5.25 -0.61 5.09
C VAL A 133 6.39 -1.50 5.59
N ALA A 134 7.16 -1.02 6.59
CA ALA A 134 8.36 -1.71 7.11
C ALA A 134 9.33 -2.13 5.99
N THR A 135 9.63 -1.21 5.05
CA THR A 135 10.54 -1.45 3.94
C THR A 135 11.94 -0.92 4.21
N TYR A 136 12.05 0.24 4.89
CA TYR A 136 13.35 0.80 5.25
C TYR A 136 14.04 0.01 6.37
N MET A 137 13.27 -0.65 7.21
CA MET A 137 13.76 -1.48 8.29
C MET A 137 12.92 -2.76 8.38
N PRO A 138 13.52 -3.94 8.60
CA PRO A 138 12.78 -5.17 8.83
C PRO A 138 11.81 -5.02 10.00
N TYR A 139 10.61 -5.58 9.87
CA TYR A 139 9.55 -5.48 10.87
C TYR A 139 10.01 -5.88 12.29
N GLY A 140 10.85 -6.91 12.39
CA GLY A 140 11.37 -7.39 13.66
C GLY A 140 12.33 -6.44 14.38
N THR A 141 12.90 -5.43 13.69
CA THR A 141 13.75 -4.40 14.31
C THR A 141 12.95 -3.26 14.91
N LEU A 142 11.66 -3.13 14.54
CA LEU A 142 10.81 -2.06 15.03
C LEU A 142 10.41 -2.29 16.50
N SER A 143 10.28 -1.21 17.25
CA SER A 143 9.69 -1.26 18.59
C SER A 143 8.26 -1.81 18.54
N LYS A 144 7.76 -2.39 19.64
CA LYS A 144 6.39 -2.92 19.71
C LYS A 144 5.34 -1.86 19.33
N THR A 145 5.54 -0.62 19.74
CA THR A 145 4.65 0.50 19.37
C THR A 145 4.67 0.75 17.86
N ALA A 146 5.84 0.79 17.23
CA ALA A 146 5.97 0.97 15.80
C ALA A 146 5.37 -0.21 15.02
N GLN A 147 5.55 -1.45 15.50
CA GLN A 147 4.90 -2.64 14.91
C GLN A 147 3.37 -2.53 14.95
N ASN A 148 2.80 -2.02 16.03
CA ASN A 148 1.35 -1.81 16.13
C ASN A 148 0.88 -0.70 15.18
N ILE A 149 1.66 0.37 15.01
CA ILE A 149 1.36 1.44 14.05
C ILE A 149 1.36 0.89 12.61
N VAL A 150 2.38 0.11 12.23
CA VAL A 150 2.46 -0.55 10.91
C VAL A 150 1.21 -1.36 10.61
N LYS A 151 0.66 -2.07 11.59
CA LYS A 151 -0.57 -2.88 11.43
C LYS A 151 -1.85 -2.07 11.18
N LEU A 152 -1.83 -0.75 11.36
CA LEU A 152 -2.98 0.12 11.09
C LEU A 152 -3.09 0.52 9.61
N PHE A 153 -2.07 0.23 8.79
CA PHE A 153 -2.05 0.63 7.39
C PHE A 153 -2.40 -0.55 6.47
N PRO A 154 -3.39 -0.40 5.55
CA PRO A 154 -3.74 -1.44 4.57
C PRO A 154 -2.54 -1.87 3.72
N SER A 155 -1.69 -0.91 3.32
CA SER A 155 -0.51 -1.16 2.49
C SER A 155 0.55 -2.03 3.16
N SER A 156 0.54 -2.15 4.49
CA SER A 156 1.44 -3.06 5.22
C SER A 156 1.08 -4.53 4.96
N TYR A 157 -0.21 -4.83 4.92
CA TYR A 157 -0.72 -6.18 4.60
C TYR A 157 -0.53 -6.52 3.12
N GLU A 158 -0.65 -5.51 2.24
CA GLU A 158 -0.32 -5.63 0.83
C GLU A 158 1.15 -6.04 0.66
N ALA A 159 2.09 -5.31 1.28
CA ALA A 159 3.51 -5.62 1.22
C ALA A 159 3.85 -6.99 1.81
N ALA A 160 3.21 -7.38 2.92
CA ALA A 160 3.37 -8.70 3.51
C ALA A 160 2.90 -9.80 2.55
N SER A 161 1.79 -9.58 1.86
CA SER A 161 1.26 -10.51 0.85
C SER A 161 2.18 -10.65 -0.35
N PHE A 162 2.73 -9.55 -0.87
CA PHE A 162 3.76 -9.60 -1.92
C PHE A 162 4.98 -10.38 -1.48
N ARG A 163 5.50 -10.11 -0.28
CA ARG A 163 6.64 -10.84 0.28
C ARG A 163 6.35 -12.32 0.40
N SER A 164 5.16 -12.70 0.88
CA SER A 164 4.73 -14.09 0.99
C SER A 164 4.63 -14.78 -0.39
N LEU A 165 4.05 -14.11 -1.39
CA LEU A 165 3.88 -14.66 -2.74
C LEU A 165 5.20 -14.79 -3.48
N LEU A 166 6.08 -13.80 -3.37
CA LEU A 166 7.35 -13.74 -4.12
C LEU A 166 8.45 -14.59 -3.47
N LEU A 167 8.45 -14.71 -2.15
CA LEU A 167 9.47 -15.45 -1.39
C LEU A 167 9.11 -16.92 -1.13
N ASN A 168 7.94 -17.39 -1.57
CA ASN A 168 7.44 -18.74 -1.25
C ASN A 168 8.39 -19.85 -1.73
N LYS A 169 9.09 -19.68 -2.84
CA LYS A 169 10.10 -20.65 -3.32
C LYS A 169 11.40 -20.67 -2.48
N LEU A 170 11.86 -19.53 -2.00
CA LEU A 170 13.06 -19.41 -1.17
C LEU A 170 12.86 -20.02 0.22
N SER A 171 11.62 -20.10 0.67
CA SER A 171 11.24 -20.64 1.97
C SER A 171 11.27 -22.16 2.04
N GLN A 172 11.38 -22.89 0.91
CA GLN A 172 11.29 -24.37 0.89
C GLN A 172 12.63 -25.09 0.86
N GLN A 173 13.73 -24.43 0.55
CA GLN A 173 15.00 -25.07 0.27
C GLN A 173 16.02 -24.78 1.35
N ASP A 174 16.52 -25.03 2.25
CA ASP A 174 17.80 -24.92 3.00
C ASP A 174 17.80 -24.29 4.42
N VAL A 175 16.65 -24.01 5.05
CA VAL A 175 16.68 -23.44 6.41
C VAL A 175 15.91 -24.32 7.40
N PRO A 176 16.48 -24.64 8.58
CA PRO A 176 15.77 -25.36 9.65
C PRO A 176 14.46 -24.64 10.04
N THR A 177 13.38 -25.39 10.25
CA THR A 177 12.01 -24.88 10.50
C THR A 177 11.95 -23.79 11.57
N ARG A 178 12.68 -23.90 12.66
CA ARG A 178 12.73 -22.87 13.71
C ARG A 178 13.33 -21.54 13.24
N MET A 179 14.40 -21.61 12.45
CA MET A 179 15.08 -20.42 11.90
C MET A 179 14.22 -19.74 10.85
N ARG A 180 13.48 -20.52 10.08
CA ARG A 180 12.53 -20.08 9.08
C ARG A 180 11.40 -19.24 9.69
N ASP A 181 10.74 -19.74 10.73
CA ASP A 181 9.63 -19.03 11.38
C ASP A 181 10.08 -17.71 12.00
N GLN A 182 11.28 -17.66 12.55
CA GLN A 182 11.89 -16.42 13.06
C GLN A 182 12.20 -15.43 11.95
N LEU A 183 12.72 -15.89 10.80
CA LEU A 183 13.00 -15.03 9.65
C LEU A 183 11.74 -14.48 9.02
N ILE A 184 10.68 -15.27 8.89
CA ILE A 184 9.38 -14.88 8.37
C ILE A 184 8.78 -13.74 9.22
N GLU A 185 8.84 -13.87 10.53
CA GLU A 185 8.36 -12.85 11.46
C GLU A 185 9.25 -11.61 11.44
N TYR A 186 10.58 -11.80 11.43
CA TYR A 186 11.56 -10.72 11.40
C TYR A 186 11.45 -9.87 10.13
N LEU A 187 11.24 -10.48 8.99
CA LEU A 187 11.10 -9.81 7.70
C LEU A 187 9.69 -9.23 7.46
N GLY A 188 8.73 -9.49 8.34
CA GLY A 188 7.35 -9.03 8.17
C GLY A 188 6.66 -9.65 6.97
N ILE A 189 6.91 -10.94 6.70
CA ILE A 189 6.24 -11.72 5.65
C ILE A 189 4.85 -12.13 6.12
N HIS A 190 4.71 -12.51 7.38
CA HIS A 190 3.44 -12.82 8.02
C HIS A 190 3.30 -12.02 9.31
N PHE A 191 2.21 -11.29 9.44
CA PHE A 191 1.84 -10.65 10.71
C PHE A 191 1.18 -11.66 11.65
N LYS A 192 1.39 -11.47 12.94
CA LYS A 192 0.73 -12.25 13.99
C LYS A 192 -0.31 -11.41 14.72
N PHE A 193 -1.50 -11.98 14.90
CA PHE A 193 -2.51 -11.49 15.84
C PHE A 193 -2.70 -12.55 16.92
N GLY A 194 -2.17 -12.29 18.10
CA GLY A 194 -2.10 -13.27 19.19
C GLY A 194 -1.26 -14.49 18.79
N SER A 195 -1.85 -15.68 18.78
CA SER A 195 -1.22 -16.93 18.35
C SER A 195 -1.41 -17.27 16.87
N HIS A 196 -2.25 -16.52 16.15
CA HIS A 196 -2.58 -16.79 14.74
C HIS A 196 -1.65 -16.03 13.80
N GLN A 197 -1.04 -16.75 12.84
CA GLN A 197 -0.28 -16.16 11.73
C GLN A 197 -1.23 -15.90 10.56
N LEU A 198 -1.21 -14.68 10.06
CA LEU A 198 -2.05 -14.30 8.93
C LEU A 198 -1.52 -14.88 7.63
N ASN A 199 -2.38 -15.59 6.92
CA ASN A 199 -2.15 -16.03 5.55
C ASN A 199 -2.52 -14.92 4.55
N ASN A 200 -2.21 -15.11 3.26
CA ASN A 200 -2.58 -14.16 2.22
C ASN A 200 -4.10 -13.90 2.15
N PHE A 201 -4.92 -14.92 2.39
CA PHE A 201 -6.37 -14.77 2.46
C PHE A 201 -6.79 -13.90 3.65
N ASP A 202 -6.18 -14.10 4.81
CA ASP A 202 -6.43 -13.29 6.01
C ASP A 202 -6.02 -11.83 5.78
N ASN A 203 -4.87 -11.60 5.13
CA ASN A 203 -4.41 -10.26 4.75
C ASN A 203 -5.42 -9.56 3.83
N ALA A 204 -5.96 -10.27 2.83
CA ALA A 204 -6.99 -9.71 1.95
C ALA A 204 -8.26 -9.34 2.74
N LEU A 205 -8.71 -10.19 3.66
CA LEU A 205 -9.86 -9.92 4.52
C LEU A 205 -9.61 -8.69 5.42
N VAL A 206 -8.41 -8.56 5.98
CA VAL A 206 -8.04 -7.38 6.80
C VAL A 206 -8.06 -6.11 5.95
N ILE A 207 -7.49 -6.14 4.74
CA ILE A 207 -7.51 -4.98 3.83
C ILE A 207 -8.95 -4.61 3.47
N ILE A 208 -9.79 -5.59 3.12
CA ILE A 208 -11.21 -5.36 2.79
C ILE A 208 -11.95 -4.79 4.01
N GLY A 209 -11.72 -5.33 5.20
CA GLY A 209 -12.30 -4.81 6.45
C GLY A 209 -11.90 -3.36 6.71
N MET A 210 -10.63 -3.01 6.47
CA MET A 210 -10.14 -1.63 6.59
C MET A 210 -10.77 -0.73 5.52
N ILE A 211 -10.90 -1.18 4.27
CA ILE A 211 -11.56 -0.44 3.19
C ILE A 211 -13.00 -0.11 3.57
N VAL A 212 -13.76 -1.10 4.07
CA VAL A 212 -15.16 -0.90 4.50
C VAL A 212 -15.22 0.10 5.64
N LEU A 213 -14.34 -0.04 6.64
CA LEU A 213 -14.30 0.87 7.78
C LEU A 213 -13.97 2.31 7.34
N LEU A 214 -12.98 2.50 6.48
CA LEU A 214 -12.59 3.81 5.95
C LEU A 214 -13.71 4.42 5.09
N ALA A 215 -14.38 3.61 4.27
CA ALA A 215 -15.50 4.05 3.44
C ALA A 215 -16.74 4.47 4.27
N VAL A 216 -16.94 3.92 5.46
CA VAL A 216 -18.01 4.33 6.39
C VAL A 216 -17.66 5.63 7.12
N ILE A 217 -16.36 5.90 7.35
CA ILE A 217 -15.89 7.13 8.01
C ILE A 217 -15.97 8.33 7.06
N ILE A 218 -15.80 8.12 5.76
CA ILE A 218 -15.85 9.14 4.69
C ILE A 218 -17.29 9.44 4.31
#